data_1d3c2c65884ee980be8012d771bcfec8
#
_entry.id   1d3c2c65884ee980be8012d771bcfec8
#
_cell.length_a   1.000
_cell.length_b   1.000
_cell.length_c   1.000
_cell.angle_alpha   90.00
_cell.angle_beta   90.00
_cell.angle_gamma   90.00
#
_symmetry.space_group_name_H-M   'P 1'
#
loop_
_entity.id
_entity.type
_entity.pdbx_description
1 polymer ?
#
loop_
_entity_poly.entity_id
_entity_poly.type
_entity_poly.pdbx_seq_one_letter_code
_entity_poly.pdbx_strand_id
1 'polypeptide(L)'
;MKSVNISTEERDEVQKVIYDSIGWALTKDIKRLFSIVAQDDEFFIFHPDSKSTIIGFEAFKQLGERSWMTDAFKATDFAVKELRINFSTSGLVAWYSAFLDDHAEWNGKPGGWDNARWTGVLEKRDDHWVIVQMHFSFATD
;
A
#
# COMPACT_ATOMS: atom_id res chain seq x y z
N MET A 1 -10.60 21.20 -20.18
CA MET A 1 -9.22 20.81 -19.84
C MET A 1 -8.98 19.36 -20.23
N LYS A 2 -7.87 19.10 -20.86
CA LYS A 2 -7.52 17.73 -21.25
C LYS A 2 -6.73 17.08 -20.15
N SER A 3 -7.09 15.83 -19.80
CA SER A 3 -6.21 15.00 -18.99
C SER A 3 -5.03 14.57 -19.83
N VAL A 4 -3.92 14.29 -19.17
CA VAL A 4 -2.77 13.70 -19.82
C VAL A 4 -3.13 12.28 -20.28
N ASN A 5 -2.59 11.87 -21.41
CA ASN A 5 -2.77 10.50 -21.89
C ASN A 5 -1.79 9.60 -21.15
N ILE A 6 -2.33 8.73 -20.31
CA ILE A 6 -1.52 7.75 -19.56
C ILE A 6 -1.41 6.49 -20.38
N SER A 7 -0.19 6.02 -20.61
CA SER A 7 0.05 4.78 -21.33
C SER A 7 -0.43 3.58 -20.51
N THR A 8 -0.70 2.49 -21.21
CA THR A 8 -1.04 1.22 -20.55
C THR A 8 0.09 0.76 -19.63
N GLU A 9 1.33 0.93 -20.05
CA GLU A 9 2.51 0.55 -19.26
C GLU A 9 2.60 1.36 -17.97
N GLU A 10 2.31 2.65 -18.03
CA GLU A 10 2.32 3.53 -16.87
C GLU A 10 1.24 3.11 -15.87
N ARG A 11 0.04 2.84 -16.38
CA ARG A 11 -1.08 2.38 -15.55
C ARG A 11 -0.79 1.02 -14.93
N ASP A 12 -0.20 0.11 -15.69
CA ASP A 12 0.17 -1.22 -15.20
C ASP A 12 1.23 -1.14 -14.12
N GLU A 13 2.19 -0.21 -14.24
CA GLU A 13 3.21 0.00 -13.22
C GLU A 13 2.56 0.47 -11.90
N VAL A 14 1.66 1.45 -11.97
CA VAL A 14 0.95 1.95 -10.79
C VAL A 14 0.15 0.83 -10.14
N GLN A 15 -0.58 0.04 -10.94
CA GLN A 15 -1.34 -1.09 -10.42
C GLN A 15 -0.44 -2.11 -9.72
N LYS A 16 0.71 -2.42 -10.31
CA LYS A 16 1.67 -3.36 -9.73
C LYS A 16 2.21 -2.84 -8.40
N VAL A 17 2.54 -1.56 -8.31
CA VAL A 17 2.98 -0.95 -7.05
C VAL A 17 1.90 -1.09 -5.98
N ILE A 18 0.64 -0.80 -6.33
CA ILE A 18 -0.47 -0.92 -5.39
C ILE A 18 -0.59 -2.37 -4.89
N TYR A 19 -0.58 -3.35 -5.80
CA TYR A 19 -0.67 -4.77 -5.42
C TYR A 19 0.51 -5.20 -4.56
N ASP A 20 1.73 -4.81 -4.94
CA ASP A 20 2.95 -5.24 -4.25
C ASP A 20 3.06 -4.61 -2.85
N SER A 21 2.38 -3.48 -2.61
CA SER A 21 2.37 -2.86 -1.27
C SER A 21 1.69 -3.76 -0.22
N ILE A 22 0.89 -4.71 -0.66
CA ILE A 22 0.26 -5.72 0.20
C ILE A 22 0.86 -7.09 -0.06
N GLY A 23 0.97 -7.48 -1.34
CA GLY A 23 1.39 -8.82 -1.73
C GLY A 23 2.83 -9.18 -1.41
N TRP A 24 3.69 -8.18 -1.17
CA TRP A 24 5.08 -8.43 -0.76
C TRP A 24 5.17 -9.38 0.43
N ALA A 25 4.19 -9.33 1.32
CA ALA A 25 4.21 -10.07 2.58
C ALA A 25 4.12 -11.59 2.38
N LEU A 26 3.52 -12.04 1.27
CA LEU A 26 3.38 -13.48 0.99
C LEU A 26 4.74 -14.17 0.87
N THR A 27 5.74 -13.49 0.34
CA THR A 27 7.11 -13.98 0.20
C THR A 27 8.10 -13.24 1.10
N LYS A 28 7.60 -12.28 1.89
CA LYS A 28 8.40 -11.40 2.74
C LYS A 28 9.48 -10.65 1.97
N ASP A 29 9.13 -10.17 0.77
CA ASP A 29 10.02 -9.38 -0.07
C ASP A 29 10.06 -7.92 0.42
N ILE A 30 10.71 -7.69 1.55
CA ILE A 30 10.76 -6.39 2.19
C ILE A 30 11.50 -5.36 1.34
N LYS A 31 12.45 -5.78 0.53
CA LYS A 31 13.18 -4.87 -0.38
C LYS A 31 12.23 -4.30 -1.42
N ARG A 32 11.34 -5.13 -1.95
CA ARG A 32 10.33 -4.66 -2.90
C ARG A 32 9.41 -3.65 -2.22
N LEU A 33 8.91 -3.96 -1.01
CA LEU A 33 8.05 -3.03 -0.27
C LEU A 33 8.72 -1.67 -0.10
N PHE A 34 9.96 -1.64 0.35
CA PHE A 34 10.65 -0.37 0.60
C PHE A 34 10.91 0.40 -0.70
N SER A 35 11.11 -0.30 -1.81
CA SER A 35 11.39 0.35 -3.10
C SER A 35 10.17 1.06 -3.69
N ILE A 36 8.96 0.73 -3.25
CA ILE A 36 7.72 1.26 -3.82
C ILE A 36 7.00 2.26 -2.92
N VAL A 37 7.65 2.71 -1.85
CA VAL A 37 7.11 3.75 -0.96
C VAL A 37 8.09 4.91 -0.91
N ALA A 38 7.56 6.11 -0.58
CA ALA A 38 8.40 7.28 -0.41
C ALA A 38 9.34 7.08 0.79
N GLN A 39 10.64 7.26 0.58
CA GLN A 39 11.65 6.99 1.61
C GLN A 39 12.05 8.28 2.33
N ASP A 40 11.04 9.03 2.78
CA ASP A 40 11.23 10.30 3.47
C ASP A 40 10.13 10.52 4.51
N ASP A 41 10.14 11.70 5.15
CA ASP A 41 9.21 12.04 6.21
C ASP A 41 7.79 12.28 5.71
N GLU A 42 7.57 12.37 4.42
CA GLU A 42 6.25 12.60 3.84
C GLU A 42 5.41 11.34 3.78
N PHE A 43 6.03 10.15 3.85
CA PHE A 43 5.31 8.89 3.83
C PHE A 43 4.40 8.78 5.06
N PHE A 44 3.14 8.39 4.83
CA PHE A 44 2.14 8.37 5.90
C PHE A 44 1.12 7.25 5.68
N ILE A 45 0.74 6.57 6.77
CA ILE A 45 -0.34 5.56 6.72
C ILE A 45 -1.27 5.75 7.93
N PHE A 46 -2.59 5.85 7.65
CA PHE A 46 -3.61 5.58 8.64
C PHE A 46 -4.01 4.10 8.54
N HIS A 47 -3.88 3.40 9.67
CA HIS A 47 -4.49 2.09 9.86
C HIS A 47 -5.81 2.25 10.62
N PRO A 48 -6.65 1.19 10.67
CA PRO A 48 -7.96 1.34 11.33
C PRO A 48 -7.89 1.69 12.82
N ASP A 49 -6.85 1.25 13.53
CA ASP A 49 -6.73 1.57 14.94
C ASP A 49 -5.82 2.78 15.17
N SER A 50 -6.08 3.52 16.26
CA SER A 50 -5.38 4.77 16.54
C SER A 50 -3.91 4.61 16.89
N LYS A 51 -3.49 3.40 17.26
CA LYS A 51 -2.10 3.14 17.69
C LYS A 51 -1.18 2.76 16.54
N SER A 52 -1.74 2.51 15.36
CA SER A 52 -0.98 2.00 14.22
C SER A 52 -0.79 3.04 13.12
N THR A 53 -0.92 4.33 13.44
CA THR A 53 -0.59 5.41 12.50
C THR A 53 0.92 5.44 12.29
N ILE A 54 1.35 5.52 11.04
CA ILE A 54 2.76 5.56 10.67
C ILE A 54 3.07 6.91 10.06
N ILE A 55 4.06 7.59 10.61
CA ILE A 55 4.54 8.90 10.12
C ILE A 55 6.00 8.74 9.73
N GLY A 56 6.28 8.86 8.43
CA GLY A 56 7.62 8.79 7.89
C GLY A 56 8.09 7.38 7.57
N PHE A 57 9.02 7.31 6.63
CA PHE A 57 9.56 6.03 6.16
C PHE A 57 10.32 5.28 7.25
N GLU A 58 11.07 5.99 8.09
CA GLU A 58 11.89 5.33 9.11
C GLU A 58 11.04 4.54 10.10
N ALA A 59 9.91 5.12 10.53
CA ALA A 59 8.97 4.40 11.40
C ALA A 59 8.39 3.16 10.70
N PHE A 60 8.09 3.29 9.41
CA PHE A 60 7.58 2.18 8.59
C PHE A 60 8.61 1.06 8.48
N LYS A 61 9.87 1.42 8.22
CA LYS A 61 10.96 0.46 8.10
C LYS A 61 11.16 -0.31 9.40
N GLN A 62 11.16 0.39 10.53
CA GLN A 62 11.30 -0.24 11.84
C GLN A 62 10.15 -1.20 12.14
N LEU A 63 8.93 -0.81 11.82
CA LEU A 63 7.77 -1.68 12.00
C LEU A 63 7.90 -2.96 11.15
N GLY A 64 8.28 -2.81 9.89
CA GLY A 64 8.48 -3.97 9.01
C GLY A 64 9.50 -4.94 9.57
N GLU A 65 10.65 -4.41 10.00
CA GLU A 65 11.74 -5.24 10.51
C GLU A 65 11.42 -5.91 11.84
N ARG A 66 10.68 -5.22 12.72
CA ARG A 66 10.37 -5.71 14.07
C ARG A 66 9.14 -6.60 14.13
N SER A 67 8.23 -6.51 13.17
CA SER A 67 6.95 -7.21 13.23
C SER A 67 6.75 -8.11 12.03
N TRP A 68 6.67 -7.55 10.84
CA TRP A 68 6.27 -8.30 9.64
C TRP A 68 7.33 -9.28 9.15
N MET A 69 8.60 -9.03 9.46
CA MET A 69 9.70 -9.91 9.07
C MET A 69 10.01 -10.97 10.11
N THR A 70 9.28 -11.00 11.23
CA THR A 70 9.47 -12.02 12.27
C THR A 70 8.72 -13.30 11.93
N ASP A 71 9.13 -14.42 12.53
CA ASP A 71 8.47 -15.71 12.32
C ASP A 71 7.04 -15.74 12.89
N ALA A 72 6.70 -14.81 13.79
CA ALA A 72 5.36 -14.71 14.35
C ALA A 72 4.33 -14.31 13.31
N PHE A 73 4.73 -13.57 12.29
CA PHE A 73 3.82 -13.07 11.26
C PHE A 73 3.91 -13.90 9.99
N LYS A 74 2.75 -14.30 9.47
CA LYS A 74 2.66 -15.02 8.18
C LYS A 74 1.45 -14.52 7.42
N ALA A 75 1.69 -13.82 6.30
CA ALA A 75 0.61 -13.46 5.39
C ALA A 75 0.11 -14.73 4.69
N THR A 76 -1.21 -14.88 4.59
CA THR A 76 -1.81 -16.08 4.01
C THR A 76 -2.41 -15.83 2.63
N ASP A 77 -3.20 -14.76 2.48
CA ASP A 77 -3.72 -14.36 1.17
C ASP A 77 -4.19 -12.91 1.22
N PHE A 78 -4.49 -12.36 0.05
CA PHE A 78 -5.12 -11.05 -0.05
C PHE A 78 -5.92 -10.96 -1.35
N ALA A 79 -6.87 -10.01 -1.38
CA ALA A 79 -7.62 -9.69 -2.59
C ALA A 79 -7.85 -8.18 -2.66
N VAL A 80 -7.54 -7.61 -3.81
CA VAL A 80 -7.82 -6.19 -4.11
C VAL A 80 -9.07 -6.17 -4.97
N LYS A 81 -10.12 -5.54 -4.47
CA LYS A 81 -11.44 -5.52 -5.10
C LYS A 81 -11.83 -4.10 -5.50
N GLU A 82 -12.47 -3.98 -6.65
CA GLU A 82 -13.01 -2.71 -7.16
C GLU A 82 -11.95 -1.60 -7.20
N LEU A 83 -10.75 -1.94 -7.64
CA LEU A 83 -9.66 -0.98 -7.73
C LEU A 83 -9.95 0.08 -8.79
N ARG A 84 -9.88 1.34 -8.38
CA ARG A 84 -9.99 2.49 -9.27
C ARG A 84 -8.69 3.30 -9.17
N ILE A 85 -8.09 3.58 -10.30
CA ILE A 85 -6.86 4.37 -10.39
C ILE A 85 -7.14 5.61 -11.22
N ASN A 86 -6.75 6.76 -10.71
CA ASN A 86 -6.87 8.04 -11.39
C ASN A 86 -5.51 8.73 -11.44
N PHE A 87 -5.29 9.52 -12.48
CA PHE A 87 -4.04 10.26 -12.66
C PHE A 87 -4.31 11.75 -12.71
N SER A 88 -3.38 12.54 -12.18
CA SER A 88 -3.41 14.00 -12.33
C SER A 88 -3.19 14.39 -13.79
N THR A 89 -3.55 15.63 -14.12
CA THR A 89 -3.31 16.15 -15.47
C THR A 89 -1.84 16.23 -15.82
N SER A 90 -0.97 16.33 -14.83
CA SER A 90 0.49 16.29 -15.05
C SER A 90 1.02 14.91 -15.40
N GLY A 91 0.26 13.84 -15.05
CA GLY A 91 0.74 12.48 -15.19
C GLY A 91 1.77 12.06 -14.16
N LEU A 92 2.02 12.89 -13.14
CA LEU A 92 3.06 12.65 -12.14
C LEU A 92 2.51 12.26 -10.77
N VAL A 93 1.18 12.29 -10.61
CA VAL A 93 0.50 11.89 -9.38
C VAL A 93 -0.65 10.96 -9.75
N ALA A 94 -0.82 9.92 -8.97
CA ALA A 94 -1.95 9.01 -9.09
C ALA A 94 -2.58 8.81 -7.72
N TRP A 95 -3.86 8.49 -7.71
CA TRP A 95 -4.56 8.10 -6.48
C TRP A 95 -5.49 6.95 -6.79
N TYR A 96 -5.81 6.19 -5.75
CA TYR A 96 -6.65 5.01 -5.95
C TYR A 96 -7.61 4.82 -4.78
N SER A 97 -8.61 4.03 -5.04
CA SER A 97 -9.50 3.49 -4.02
C SER A 97 -9.78 2.03 -4.33
N ALA A 98 -9.97 1.24 -3.28
CA ALA A 98 -10.27 -0.19 -3.41
C ALA A 98 -10.88 -0.70 -2.13
N PHE A 99 -11.41 -1.94 -2.18
CA PHE A 99 -11.65 -2.73 -0.99
C PHE A 99 -10.57 -3.80 -0.91
N LEU A 100 -10.09 -4.06 0.29
CA LEU A 100 -8.99 -4.98 0.52
C LEU A 100 -9.39 -6.06 1.51
N ASP A 101 -9.20 -7.32 1.10
CA ASP A 101 -9.11 -8.44 2.04
C ASP A 101 -7.63 -8.72 2.24
N ASP A 102 -7.18 -8.72 3.49
CA ASP A 102 -5.77 -8.94 3.81
C ASP A 102 -5.71 -9.88 4.99
N HIS A 103 -5.30 -11.12 4.75
CA HIS A 103 -5.34 -12.19 5.74
C HIS A 103 -3.94 -12.60 6.15
N ALA A 104 -3.78 -12.85 7.43
CA ALA A 104 -2.49 -13.23 8.02
C ALA A 104 -2.71 -14.08 9.25
N GLU A 105 -1.60 -14.66 9.73
CA GLU A 105 -1.53 -15.34 11.02
C GLU A 105 -0.47 -14.67 11.88
N TRP A 106 -0.78 -14.56 13.17
CA TRP A 106 0.17 -14.14 14.18
C TRP A 106 0.32 -15.28 15.19
N ASN A 107 1.51 -15.87 15.28
CA ASN A 107 1.75 -17.03 16.13
C ASN A 107 0.75 -18.16 15.85
N GLY A 108 0.42 -18.37 14.58
CA GLY A 108 -0.52 -19.40 14.13
C GLY A 108 -1.99 -19.06 14.29
N LYS A 109 -2.33 -17.88 14.84
CA LYS A 109 -3.72 -17.47 14.99
C LYS A 109 -4.16 -16.65 13.77
N PRO A 110 -5.23 -17.07 13.09
CA PRO A 110 -5.71 -16.33 11.93
C PRO A 110 -6.27 -14.96 12.31
N GLY A 111 -6.11 -14.00 11.40
CA GLY A 111 -6.61 -12.66 11.57
C GLY A 111 -6.53 -11.92 10.25
N GLY A 112 -6.72 -10.62 10.30
CA GLY A 112 -6.65 -9.77 9.13
C GLY A 112 -7.92 -8.97 8.92
N TRP A 113 -8.10 -8.50 7.70
CA TRP A 113 -9.19 -7.60 7.35
C TRP A 113 -10.01 -8.17 6.21
N ASP A 114 -11.33 -7.96 6.28
CA ASP A 114 -12.23 -8.19 5.16
C ASP A 114 -12.90 -6.86 4.80
N ASN A 115 -12.91 -6.54 3.52
CA ASN A 115 -13.53 -5.33 2.98
C ASN A 115 -13.04 -4.04 3.62
N ALA A 116 -11.75 -3.96 3.92
CA ALA A 116 -11.15 -2.70 4.37
C ALA A 116 -11.23 -1.68 3.23
N ARG A 117 -11.66 -0.46 3.55
CA ARG A 117 -11.59 0.66 2.62
C ARG A 117 -10.13 1.09 2.53
N TRP A 118 -9.62 1.12 1.32
CA TRP A 118 -8.21 1.39 1.08
C TRP A 118 -8.05 2.46 0.03
N THR A 119 -7.41 3.55 0.41
CA THR A 119 -7.08 4.63 -0.53
C THR A 119 -5.62 4.97 -0.41
N GLY A 120 -5.08 5.62 -1.42
CA GLY A 120 -3.69 6.05 -1.39
C GLY A 120 -3.35 7.00 -2.50
N VAL A 121 -2.18 7.59 -2.37
CA VAL A 121 -1.60 8.54 -3.32
C VAL A 121 -0.21 8.07 -3.71
N LEU A 122 0.07 8.11 -5.02
CA LEU A 122 1.39 7.80 -5.56
C LEU A 122 1.94 9.02 -6.29
N GLU A 123 3.26 9.14 -6.28
CA GLU A 123 3.99 10.12 -7.10
C GLU A 123 4.99 9.40 -7.97
N LYS A 124 5.20 9.94 -9.17
CA LYS A 124 6.30 9.49 -10.02
C LYS A 124 7.55 10.28 -9.62
N ARG A 125 8.54 9.56 -9.10
CA ARG A 125 9.82 10.12 -8.66
C ARG A 125 10.95 9.38 -9.37
N ASP A 126 11.87 10.10 -9.99
CA ASP A 126 13.00 9.50 -10.69
C ASP A 126 12.59 8.36 -11.64
N ASP A 127 11.56 8.63 -12.45
CA ASP A 127 11.00 7.71 -13.44
C ASP A 127 10.37 6.44 -12.89
N HIS A 128 10.07 6.37 -11.59
CA HIS A 128 9.29 5.25 -11.04
C HIS A 128 8.25 5.75 -10.04
N TRP A 129 7.24 4.93 -9.84
CA TRP A 129 6.10 5.28 -8.99
C TRP A 129 6.33 4.81 -7.56
N VAL A 130 6.08 5.70 -6.60
CA VAL A 130 6.13 5.36 -5.17
C VAL A 130 4.85 5.81 -4.48
N ILE A 131 4.43 5.04 -3.47
CA ILE A 131 3.29 5.40 -2.63
C ILE A 131 3.75 6.42 -1.59
N VAL A 132 3.01 7.52 -1.49
CA VAL A 132 3.29 8.59 -0.52
C VAL A 132 2.37 8.45 0.69
N GLN A 133 1.13 8.01 0.48
CA GLN A 133 0.14 7.93 1.56
C GLN A 133 -0.81 6.78 1.32
N MET A 134 -1.19 6.10 2.40
CA MET A 134 -2.25 5.09 2.38
C MET A 134 -3.20 5.29 3.56
N HIS A 135 -4.44 4.85 3.38
CA HIS A 135 -5.47 4.92 4.41
C HIS A 135 -6.28 3.63 4.38
N PHE A 136 -6.38 2.97 5.52
CA PHE A 136 -7.19 1.77 5.71
C PHE A 136 -8.24 2.05 6.77
N SER A 137 -9.51 1.75 6.48
CA SER A 137 -10.60 1.94 7.43
C SER A 137 -11.71 0.93 7.16
N PHE A 138 -12.67 0.87 8.07
CA PHE A 138 -13.85 0.02 7.92
C PHE A 138 -15.11 0.88 7.95
N ALA A 139 -16.16 0.41 7.28
CA ALA A 139 -17.47 1.03 7.41
C ALA A 139 -17.98 0.85 8.84
N THR A 140 -18.72 1.83 9.33
CA THR A 140 -19.23 1.86 10.71
C THR A 140 -20.73 1.60 10.81
N ASP A 141 -21.38 1.26 9.70
CA ASP A 141 -22.82 0.98 9.64
C ASP A 141 -23.23 -0.42 10.12
#